data_36c3ed67004ea17df6c8194b46a13f9a
#
_entry.id   36c3ed67004ea17df6c8194b46a13f9a
#
_cell.length_a   1.000
_cell.length_b   1.000
_cell.length_c   1.000
_cell.angle_alpha   90.00
_cell.angle_beta   90.00
_cell.angle_gamma   90.00
#
_symmetry.space_group_name_H-M   'P 1'
#
loop_
_entity.id
_entity.type
_entity.pdbx_description
1 polymer ?
#
loop_
_entity_poly.entity_id
_entity_poly.type
_entity_poly.pdbx_seq_one_letter_code
_entity_poly.pdbx_strand_id
1 'polypeptide(L)'
;MPLIKSAVKRMKQTAKRRQRNIGIKRDIKSATKEFLANPSAATLSKAQSELDTAVKKGLLKKATVSRRKSALAKVAKAAGVKLEKKAAKPAAEAKKAPAKKPAAKTTTKKTVAKTA
;
A
#
# COMPACT_ATOMS: atom_id res chain seq x y z
N MET A 1 32.00 21.10 2.07
CA MET A 1 31.50 20.92 3.43
C MET A 1 30.51 21.97 3.78
N PRO A 2 29.33 21.59 4.20
CA PRO A 2 28.34 22.59 4.61
C PRO A 2 28.75 23.15 5.95
N LEU A 3 28.76 24.46 6.04
CA LEU A 3 29.13 25.15 7.27
C LEU A 3 27.92 25.58 8.07
N ILE A 4 26.80 25.81 7.42
CA ILE A 4 25.59 26.28 8.08
C ILE A 4 24.91 25.14 8.79
N LYS A 5 24.45 25.37 10.02
CA LYS A 5 23.79 24.32 10.79
C LYS A 5 22.61 23.69 10.06
N SER A 6 21.81 24.50 9.35
CA SER A 6 20.69 23.98 8.60
C SER A 6 21.15 23.02 7.49
N ALA A 7 22.29 23.34 6.85
CA ALA A 7 22.83 22.49 5.80
C ALA A 7 23.36 21.17 6.38
N VAL A 8 23.98 21.23 7.57
CA VAL A 8 24.46 20.04 8.23
C VAL A 8 23.31 19.14 8.62
N LYS A 9 22.21 19.72 9.13
CA LYS A 9 21.02 18.95 9.49
C LYS A 9 20.45 18.27 8.26
N ARG A 10 20.35 19.02 7.16
CA ARG A 10 19.83 18.47 5.91
C ARG A 10 20.68 17.33 5.39
N MET A 11 22.00 17.48 5.50
CA MET A 11 22.92 16.45 5.07
C MET A 11 22.69 15.15 5.84
N LYS A 12 22.55 15.26 7.18
CA LYS A 12 22.30 14.10 8.02
C LYS A 12 20.97 13.44 7.67
N GLN A 13 19.93 14.25 7.46
CA GLN A 13 18.64 13.72 7.08
C GLN A 13 18.67 13.02 5.72
N THR A 14 19.40 13.62 4.78
CA THR A 14 19.54 13.04 3.45
C THR A 14 20.25 11.70 3.50
N ALA A 15 21.32 11.60 4.28
CA ALA A 15 22.05 10.34 4.42
C ALA A 15 21.13 9.25 5.01
N LYS A 16 20.36 9.61 6.03
CA LYS A 16 19.44 8.67 6.68
C LYS A 16 18.36 8.21 5.73
N ARG A 17 17.78 9.15 4.99
CA ARG A 17 16.72 8.82 4.02
C ARG A 17 17.27 7.96 2.89
N ARG A 18 18.48 8.29 2.43
CA ARG A 18 19.11 7.52 1.35
C ARG A 18 19.30 6.08 1.76
N GLN A 19 19.80 5.86 2.97
CA GLN A 19 20.02 4.52 3.46
C GLN A 19 18.71 3.73 3.54
N ARG A 20 17.66 4.38 4.07
CA ARG A 20 16.35 3.75 4.13
C ARG A 20 15.83 3.41 2.74
N ASN A 21 15.99 4.34 1.80
CA ASN A 21 15.49 4.14 0.43
C ASN A 21 16.21 3.01 -0.29
N ILE A 22 17.52 2.87 -0.05
CA ILE A 22 18.29 1.77 -0.62
C ILE A 22 17.78 0.45 -0.06
N GLY A 23 17.49 0.41 1.26
CA GLY A 23 16.93 -0.78 1.90
C GLY A 23 15.61 -1.18 1.25
N ILE A 24 14.69 -0.23 1.12
CA ILE A 24 13.37 -0.51 0.54
C ILE A 24 13.50 -1.05 -0.89
N LYS A 25 14.39 -0.46 -1.69
CA LYS A 25 14.59 -0.92 -3.06
C LYS A 25 15.16 -2.34 -3.09
N ARG A 26 16.03 -2.65 -2.15
CA ARG A 26 16.61 -3.99 -2.05
C ARG A 26 15.52 -4.99 -1.69
N ASP A 27 14.68 -4.63 -0.73
CA ASP A 27 13.62 -5.51 -0.27
C ASP A 27 12.63 -5.82 -1.38
N ILE A 28 12.28 -4.83 -2.19
CA ILE A 28 11.40 -5.03 -3.34
C ILE A 28 12.02 -6.04 -4.31
N LYS A 29 13.31 -5.88 -4.60
CA LYS A 29 13.99 -6.79 -5.52
C LYS A 29 14.04 -8.21 -4.97
N SER A 30 14.35 -8.34 -3.68
CA SER A 30 14.42 -9.65 -3.04
C SER A 30 13.06 -10.34 -3.05
N ALA A 31 12.02 -9.61 -2.64
CA ALA A 31 10.68 -10.16 -2.58
C ALA A 31 10.17 -10.56 -3.97
N THR A 32 10.49 -9.77 -5.00
CA THR A 32 10.10 -10.10 -6.36
C THR A 32 10.83 -11.34 -6.84
N LYS A 33 12.13 -11.46 -6.53
CA LYS A 33 12.90 -12.63 -6.92
C LYS A 33 12.39 -13.88 -6.22
N GLU A 34 12.09 -13.76 -4.92
CA GLU A 34 11.55 -14.88 -4.15
C GLU A 34 10.25 -15.37 -4.77
N PHE A 35 9.39 -14.43 -5.15
CA PHE A 35 8.13 -14.78 -5.78
C PHE A 35 8.33 -15.47 -7.12
N LEU A 36 9.25 -14.96 -7.95
CA LEU A 36 9.51 -15.57 -9.25
C LEU A 36 10.13 -16.95 -9.13
N ALA A 37 10.95 -17.16 -8.10
CA ALA A 37 11.55 -18.47 -7.87
C ALA A 37 10.54 -19.46 -7.29
N ASN A 38 9.71 -19.02 -6.36
CA ASN A 38 8.73 -19.86 -5.72
C ASN A 38 7.38 -19.16 -5.65
N PRO A 39 6.61 -19.21 -6.74
CA PRO A 39 5.32 -18.53 -6.76
C PRO A 39 4.38 -19.14 -5.72
N SER A 40 3.96 -18.33 -4.76
CA SER A 40 3.00 -18.76 -3.76
C SER A 40 2.22 -17.54 -3.28
N ALA A 41 1.11 -17.78 -2.62
CA ALA A 41 0.29 -16.70 -2.11
C ALA A 41 1.08 -15.85 -1.10
N ALA A 42 1.89 -16.50 -0.28
CA ALA A 42 2.69 -15.80 0.72
C ALA A 42 3.76 -14.90 0.10
N THR A 43 4.50 -15.42 -0.89
CA THR A 43 5.55 -14.63 -1.56
C THR A 43 4.94 -13.50 -2.37
N LEU A 44 3.77 -13.71 -2.96
CA LEU A 44 3.07 -12.65 -3.69
C LEU A 44 2.64 -11.55 -2.73
N SER A 45 2.08 -11.93 -1.59
CA SER A 45 1.64 -10.98 -0.58
C SER A 45 2.82 -10.14 -0.07
N LYS A 46 3.96 -10.78 0.14
CA LYS A 46 5.16 -10.10 0.58
C LYS A 46 5.62 -9.09 -0.46
N ALA A 47 5.68 -9.50 -1.73
CA ALA A 47 6.10 -8.61 -2.81
C ALA A 47 5.16 -7.41 -2.94
N GLN A 48 3.86 -7.63 -2.82
CA GLN A 48 2.89 -6.54 -2.88
C GLN A 48 3.04 -5.59 -1.71
N SER A 49 3.31 -6.13 -0.52
CA SER A 49 3.52 -5.32 0.68
C SER A 49 4.73 -4.41 0.53
N GLU A 50 5.82 -4.94 -0.01
CA GLU A 50 7.03 -4.13 -0.21
C GLU A 50 6.79 -3.01 -1.23
N LEU A 51 6.03 -3.30 -2.29
CA LEU A 51 5.67 -2.29 -3.27
C LEU A 51 4.81 -1.19 -2.65
N ASP A 52 3.86 -1.57 -1.80
CA ASP A 52 3.00 -0.59 -1.13
C ASP A 52 3.80 0.26 -0.15
N THR A 53 4.78 -0.32 0.53
CA THR A 53 5.66 0.41 1.41
C THR A 53 6.45 1.46 0.63
N ALA A 54 6.90 1.11 -0.58
CA ALA A 54 7.61 2.05 -1.43
C ALA A 54 6.75 3.23 -1.84
N VAL A 55 5.46 3.00 -2.10
CA VAL A 55 4.54 4.08 -2.41
C VAL A 55 4.33 4.95 -1.18
N LYS A 56 4.16 4.33 -0.03
CA LYS A 56 3.95 5.05 1.22
C LYS A 56 5.12 5.97 1.54
N LYS A 57 6.34 5.52 1.25
CA LYS A 57 7.54 6.30 1.51
C LYS A 57 7.89 7.26 0.37
N GLY A 58 7.09 7.28 -0.68
CA GLY A 58 7.31 8.21 -1.79
C GLY A 58 8.39 7.83 -2.77
N LEU A 59 8.84 6.58 -2.77
CA LEU A 59 9.87 6.14 -3.71
C LEU A 59 9.34 5.81 -5.08
N LEU A 60 8.15 5.28 -5.16
CA LEU A 60 7.54 4.89 -6.41
C LEU A 60 6.18 5.54 -6.56
N LYS A 61 5.80 5.82 -7.79
CA LYS A 61 4.49 6.37 -8.06
C LYS A 61 3.45 5.26 -7.95
N LYS A 62 2.26 5.62 -7.53
CA LYS A 62 1.18 4.66 -7.39
C LYS A 62 0.89 3.92 -8.70
N ALA A 63 0.93 4.63 -9.81
CA ALA A 63 0.69 4.02 -11.13
C ALA A 63 1.73 2.95 -11.44
N THR A 64 3.00 3.22 -11.15
CA THR A 64 4.08 2.27 -11.40
C THR A 64 3.87 1.01 -10.57
N VAL A 65 3.50 1.17 -9.29
CA VAL A 65 3.27 0.04 -8.41
C VAL A 65 2.06 -0.77 -8.88
N SER A 66 1.01 -0.09 -9.34
CA SER A 66 -0.17 -0.78 -9.87
C SER A 66 0.20 -1.67 -11.06
N ARG A 67 1.04 -1.17 -11.96
CA ARG A 67 1.50 -1.96 -13.11
C ARG A 67 2.32 -3.16 -12.65
N ARG A 68 3.22 -2.96 -11.69
CA ARG A 68 4.04 -4.05 -11.18
C ARG A 68 3.20 -5.11 -10.47
N LYS A 69 2.21 -4.68 -9.68
CA LYS A 69 1.31 -5.61 -9.03
C LYS A 69 0.51 -6.41 -10.04
N SER A 70 0.05 -5.76 -11.11
CA SER A 70 -0.68 -6.45 -12.17
C SER A 70 0.19 -7.50 -12.85
N ALA A 71 1.45 -7.18 -13.10
CA ALA A 71 2.38 -8.12 -13.70
C ALA A 71 2.60 -9.32 -12.79
N LEU A 72 2.79 -9.08 -11.50
CA LEU A 72 2.95 -10.17 -10.53
C LEU A 72 1.70 -11.02 -10.44
N ALA A 73 0.52 -10.40 -10.51
CA ALA A 73 -0.73 -11.14 -10.48
C ALA A 73 -0.89 -12.04 -11.71
N LYS A 74 -0.43 -11.57 -12.87
CA LYS A 74 -0.47 -12.39 -14.09
C LYS A 74 0.44 -13.59 -13.95
N VAL A 75 1.63 -13.40 -13.39
CA VAL A 75 2.56 -14.49 -13.16
C VAL A 75 1.96 -15.48 -12.15
N ALA A 76 1.30 -14.98 -11.12
CA ALA A 76 0.66 -15.84 -10.12
C ALA A 76 -0.43 -16.69 -10.76
N LYS A 77 -1.23 -16.09 -11.65
CA LYS A 77 -2.27 -16.85 -12.34
C LYS A 77 -1.66 -17.90 -13.25
N ALA A 78 -0.60 -17.56 -13.96
CA ALA A 78 0.07 -18.48 -14.84
C ALA A 78 0.68 -19.65 -14.05
N ALA A 79 1.15 -19.37 -12.83
CA ALA A 79 1.72 -20.38 -11.98
C ALA A 79 0.67 -21.20 -11.22
N GLY A 80 -0.59 -20.82 -11.34
CA GLY A 80 -1.68 -21.53 -10.67
C GLY A 80 -1.80 -21.25 -9.19
N VAL A 81 -1.27 -20.13 -8.73
CA VAL A 81 -1.35 -19.77 -7.32
C VAL A 81 -2.77 -19.33 -6.99
N LYS A 82 -3.36 -19.98 -6.01
CA LYS A 82 -4.69 -19.60 -5.58
C LYS A 82 -4.58 -18.43 -4.62
N LEU A 83 -5.20 -17.35 -4.99
CA LEU A 83 -5.21 -16.17 -4.14
C LEU A 83 -6.48 -16.19 -3.32
N GLU A 84 -6.31 -16.20 -2.03
CA GLU A 84 -7.46 -16.17 -1.16
C GLU A 84 -7.96 -14.75 -1.08
N LYS A 85 -9.21 -14.60 -1.33
CA LYS A 85 -9.81 -13.29 -1.29
C LYS A 85 -10.31 -12.91 0.07
N LYS A 86 -9.96 -13.68 1.04
CA LYS A 86 -10.56 -13.47 2.34
C LYS A 86 -10.63 -12.07 2.84
N ALA A 87 -9.55 -11.45 2.82
CA ALA A 87 -9.51 -10.18 3.44
C ALA A 87 -10.31 -9.13 2.78
N ALA A 88 -10.37 -9.21 1.55
CA ALA A 88 -10.99 -8.18 0.84
C ALA A 88 -12.37 -7.91 1.25
N LYS A 89 -13.13 -8.90 1.38
CA LYS A 89 -14.47 -8.65 1.62
C LYS A 89 -14.79 -7.97 2.87
N PRO A 90 -14.35 -8.36 3.95
CA PRO A 90 -14.76 -7.67 5.15
C PRO A 90 -14.28 -6.25 5.14
N ALA A 91 -13.16 -6.05 4.60
CA ALA A 91 -12.65 -4.71 4.56
C ALA A 91 -13.49 -3.83 3.68
N ALA A 92 -13.91 -4.34 2.59
CA ALA A 92 -14.71 -3.58 1.69
C ALA A 92 -16.02 -3.23 2.32
N GLU A 93 -16.57 -4.13 3.01
CA GLU A 93 -17.77 -3.85 3.66
C GLU A 93 -17.64 -2.83 4.69
N ALA A 94 -16.66 -2.90 5.45
CA ALA A 94 -16.47 -1.95 6.46
C ALA A 94 -16.45 -0.58 5.89
N LYS A 95 -15.89 -0.42 4.75
CA LYS A 95 -15.85 0.78 4.18
C LYS A 95 -17.07 1.32 3.81
N LYS A 96 -17.85 0.63 3.20
CA LYS A 96 -18.99 1.15 2.78
C LYS A 96 -19.88 1.38 3.81
N ALA A 97 -19.84 0.63 4.71
CA ALA A 97 -20.77 0.78 5.73
C ALA A 97 -20.79 2.16 6.22
N PRO A 98 -19.77 2.68 6.39
CA PRO A 98 -19.77 3.95 6.95
C PRO A 98 -20.39 4.87 6.07
N ALA A 99 -20.16 4.62 5.04
CA ALA A 99 -20.70 5.49 4.20
C ALA A 99 -22.02 5.67 4.51
N LYS A 100 -22.32 5.17 4.96
CA LYS A 100 -23.48 5.44 5.07
C LYS A 100 -23.75 6.00 6.12
N LYS A 101 -23.17 6.13 6.63
CA LYS A 101 -23.51 6.65 7.39
C LYS A 101 -23.96 7.53 7.34
N PRO A 102 -23.82 7.61 6.97
CA PRO A 102 -24.37 8.42 6.91
C PRO A 102 -25.35 8.64 6.76
N ALA A 103 -25.10 8.47 6.36
CA ALA A 103 -26.18 8.80 5.88
C ALA A 103 -27.14 8.74 6.77
N ALA A 104 -27.07 8.28 7.11
CA ALA A 104 -28.05 8.21 7.81
C ALA A 104 -28.22 9.21 8.73
N LYS A 105 -27.94 9.56 8.87
CA LYS A 105 -28.31 10.27 9.50
C LYS A 105 -28.98 11.07 9.38
N THR A 106 -28.84 11.18 9.12
CA THR A 106 -29.48 11.98 8.98
C THR A 106 -30.59 12.07 9.00
N THR A 107 -30.70 12.00 8.80
CA THR A 107 -31.84 12.15 8.67
C THR A 107 -32.68 12.13 9.59
N THR A 108 -32.61 11.99 10.04
CA THR A 108 -33.38 12.06 10.80
C THR A 108 -33.88 12.87 11.29
N LYS A 109 -33.48 13.28 11.20
CA LYS A 109 -33.93 13.98 11.56
C LYS A 109 -34.81 14.46 11.34
N LYS A 110 -34.76 14.41 10.94
CA LYS A 110 -35.58 14.94 10.72
C LYS A 110 -36.63 14.85 10.98
N THR A 111 -36.58 14.51 11.01
CA THR A 111 -37.59 14.47 11.23
C THR A 111 -38.24 14.92 12.01
N VAL A 112 -37.92 15.12 12.40
CA VAL A 112 -38.49 15.61 13.10
C VAL A 112 -39.20 16.40 13.00
N ALA A 113 -38.97 16.59 12.62
CA ALA A 113 -39.58 17.36 12.51
C ALA A 113 -40.70 17.35 12.56
N LYS A 114 -40.83 17.19 12.71
CA LYS A 114 -41.75 17.34 12.80
C LYS A 114 -42.69 17.42 13.40
N THR A 115 -42.49 17.39 13.67
CA THR A 115 -43.31 17.50 14.21
C THR A 115 -44.01 18.15 14.57
N ALA A 116 -43.92 18.19 14.34
CA ALA A 116 -44.67 18.94 14.55
C ALA A 116 -45.39 19.29 15.05
#